data_5a31cba534a6beb0706bf54d121a10ff
#
_entry.id   5a31cba534a6beb0706bf54d121a10ff
#
_cell.length_a   1.000
_cell.length_b   1.000
_cell.length_c   1.000
_cell.angle_alpha   90.00
_cell.angle_beta   90.00
_cell.angle_gamma   90.00
#
_symmetry.space_group_name_H-M   'P 1'
#
loop_
_entity.id
_entity.type
_entity.pdbx_description
1 polymer ?
#
loop_
_entity_poly.entity_id
_entity_poly.type
_entity_poly.pdbx_seq_one_letter_code
_entity_poly.pdbx_strand_id
1 'polypeptide(L)'
;MNTAILTLILIIGKLLIEKIFYSFCENLLDAKYKKKENHSEKPRAKRKLSIYLVKFLHYLFLTIHSYFIYDKLDFFPKELFGHGEMDNLYTNGLHSLALFKRPKYFDLHYYINLAYTFTDLFGVVFIYDKQTDISVMLFHHFCTITLIVYSYYNHFDSIGSIILYLHNVSDIFVYLGRSLLYTRAPIILKKIFTVCLLSSFAYCRLFVYGKLIYGYFIHINWEIFYLQNTLLVALVSLYILHCTWTYKLVRIAYNSIAKSKFEDSRKFIKEKNKSSNKII
;
A
#
# COMPACT_ATOMS: atom_id res chain seq x y z
N MET A 1 4.10 19.01 -14.73
CA MET A 1 2.94 19.34 -13.85
C MET A 1 3.49 19.65 -12.46
N ASN A 2 2.99 20.67 -11.77
CA ASN A 2 3.50 21.01 -10.43
C ASN A 2 2.94 20.01 -9.40
N THR A 3 3.82 19.18 -8.82
CA THR A 3 3.44 18.14 -7.84
C THR A 3 2.76 18.71 -6.60
N ALA A 4 3.13 19.91 -6.16
CA ALA A 4 2.51 20.56 -5.01
C ALA A 4 1.03 20.91 -5.27
N ILE A 5 0.73 21.45 -6.46
CA ILE A 5 -0.65 21.76 -6.86
C ILE A 5 -1.46 20.46 -6.97
N LEU A 6 -0.91 19.42 -7.59
CA LEU A 6 -1.57 18.13 -7.70
C LEU A 6 -1.85 17.51 -6.31
N THR A 7 -0.85 17.58 -5.41
CA THR A 7 -1.03 17.11 -4.02
C THR A 7 -2.17 17.85 -3.32
N LEU A 8 -2.22 19.17 -3.45
CA LEU A 8 -3.30 19.97 -2.85
C LEU A 8 -4.67 19.59 -3.42
N ILE A 9 -4.80 19.44 -4.73
CA ILE A 9 -6.01 18.99 -5.40
C ILE A 9 -6.44 17.61 -4.87
N LEU A 10 -5.49 16.68 -4.75
CA LEU A 10 -5.78 15.33 -4.24
C LEU A 10 -6.17 15.33 -2.76
N ILE A 11 -5.56 16.19 -1.93
CA ILE A 11 -5.97 16.33 -0.51
C ILE A 11 -7.44 16.81 -0.44
N ILE A 12 -7.76 17.90 -1.16
CA ILE A 12 -9.12 18.44 -1.16
C ILE A 12 -10.11 17.42 -1.73
N GLY A 13 -9.80 16.82 -2.89
CA GLY A 13 -10.62 15.81 -3.53
C GLY A 13 -10.87 14.61 -2.62
N LYS A 14 -9.82 14.10 -1.97
CA LYS A 14 -9.92 12.98 -1.01
C LYS A 14 -10.85 13.33 0.16
N LEU A 15 -10.70 14.51 0.75
CA LEU A 15 -11.55 14.95 1.87
C LEU A 15 -13.02 15.07 1.46
N LEU A 16 -13.28 15.58 0.26
CA LEU A 16 -14.64 15.68 -0.28
C LEU A 16 -15.24 14.30 -0.53
N ILE A 17 -14.50 13.40 -1.16
CA ILE A 17 -14.94 12.03 -1.43
C ILE A 17 -15.15 11.27 -0.10
N GLU A 18 -14.24 11.40 0.86
CA GLU A 18 -14.40 10.80 2.19
C GLU A 18 -15.69 11.29 2.88
N LYS A 19 -16.04 12.57 2.72
CA LYS A 19 -17.28 13.12 3.26
C LYS A 19 -18.53 12.54 2.59
N ILE A 20 -18.50 12.36 1.26
CA ILE A 20 -19.59 11.71 0.50
C ILE A 20 -19.74 10.25 0.96
N PHE A 21 -18.65 9.50 0.98
CA PHE A 21 -18.65 8.10 1.43
C PHE A 21 -19.04 7.97 2.91
N TYR A 22 -18.71 8.95 3.75
CA TYR A 22 -19.11 8.96 5.15
C TYR A 22 -20.64 8.88 5.29
N SER A 23 -21.39 9.60 4.47
CA SER A 23 -22.86 9.51 4.46
C SER A 23 -23.34 8.12 4.04
N PHE A 24 -22.79 7.58 2.95
CA PHE A 24 -23.13 6.27 2.42
C PHE A 24 -22.79 5.11 3.39
N CYS A 25 -21.70 5.22 4.15
CA CYS A 25 -21.24 4.20 5.10
C CYS A 25 -22.24 3.91 6.23
N GLU A 26 -23.21 4.78 6.51
CA GLU A 26 -24.25 4.54 7.51
C GLU A 26 -25.03 3.24 7.23
N ASN A 27 -25.34 2.98 5.97
CA ASN A 27 -26.10 1.80 5.55
C ASN A 27 -25.27 0.53 5.58
N LEU A 28 -23.95 0.64 5.33
CA LEU A 28 -23.03 -0.49 5.30
C LEU A 28 -22.53 -0.92 6.67
N LEU A 29 -22.63 -0.04 7.66
CA LEU A 29 -22.03 -0.25 8.98
C LEU A 29 -22.61 -1.48 9.69
N ASP A 30 -21.75 -2.28 10.34
CA ASP A 30 -22.12 -3.46 11.10
C ASP A 30 -23.13 -3.10 12.22
N ALA A 31 -24.08 -4.01 12.45
CA ALA A 31 -25.14 -3.86 13.44
C ALA A 31 -24.60 -3.63 14.87
N LYS A 32 -23.40 -4.20 15.20
CA LYS A 32 -22.76 -3.98 16.50
C LYS A 32 -22.46 -2.52 16.81
N TYR A 33 -22.18 -1.69 15.78
CA TYR A 33 -21.95 -0.25 15.95
C TYR A 33 -23.26 0.59 15.97
N LYS A 34 -24.39 -0.05 15.65
CA LYS A 34 -25.73 0.60 15.70
C LYS A 34 -26.41 0.38 17.06
N LYS A 35 -25.90 -0.53 17.90
CA LYS A 35 -26.42 -0.76 19.26
C LYS A 35 -26.12 0.44 20.16
N LYS A 36 -27.03 0.73 21.10
CA LYS A 36 -26.97 1.88 22.02
C LYS A 36 -25.69 1.86 22.88
N GLU A 37 -25.21 0.69 23.28
CA GLU A 37 -23.98 0.49 24.05
C GLU A 37 -22.69 0.95 23.31
N ASN A 38 -22.69 0.91 21.97
CA ASN A 38 -21.54 1.25 21.13
C ASN A 38 -21.76 2.58 20.38
N HIS A 39 -22.70 3.40 20.83
CA HIS A 39 -23.06 4.65 20.14
C HIS A 39 -21.88 5.62 20.02
N SER A 40 -21.03 5.69 21.04
CA SER A 40 -19.81 6.52 21.03
C SER A 40 -18.73 6.06 20.01
N GLU A 41 -18.70 4.77 19.67
CA GLU A 41 -17.76 4.22 18.68
C GLU A 41 -18.26 4.34 17.22
N LYS A 42 -19.57 4.57 17.02
CA LYS A 42 -20.20 4.61 15.70
C LYS A 42 -19.58 5.66 14.77
N PRO A 43 -19.37 6.93 15.17
CA PRO A 43 -18.78 7.95 14.29
C PRO A 43 -17.35 7.56 13.86
N ARG A 44 -16.59 7.00 14.77
CA ARG A 44 -15.22 6.55 14.51
C ARG A 44 -15.17 5.37 13.55
N ALA A 45 -16.04 4.36 13.73
CA ALA A 45 -16.14 3.21 12.85
C ALA A 45 -16.58 3.63 11.44
N LYS A 46 -17.57 4.52 11.35
CA LYS A 46 -18.07 5.09 10.11
C LYS A 46 -16.98 5.85 9.35
N ARG A 47 -16.21 6.70 10.04
CA ARG A 47 -15.07 7.43 9.46
C ARG A 47 -13.99 6.48 8.93
N LYS A 48 -13.62 5.46 9.69
CA LYS A 48 -12.64 4.45 9.24
C LYS A 48 -13.11 3.70 8.01
N LEU A 49 -14.38 3.29 7.97
CA LEU A 49 -14.97 2.61 6.81
C LEU A 49 -14.90 3.51 5.57
N SER A 50 -15.28 4.79 5.69
CA SER A 50 -15.19 5.75 4.59
C SER A 50 -13.76 5.88 4.06
N ILE A 51 -12.78 6.08 4.94
CA ILE A 51 -11.36 6.19 4.57
C ILE A 51 -10.87 4.92 3.84
N TYR A 52 -11.23 3.73 4.32
CA TYR A 52 -10.77 2.48 3.71
C TYR A 52 -11.41 2.22 2.36
N LEU A 53 -12.69 2.56 2.17
CA LEU A 53 -13.35 2.45 0.87
C LEU A 53 -12.74 3.42 -0.17
N VAL A 54 -12.46 4.66 0.23
CA VAL A 54 -11.82 5.64 -0.67
C VAL A 54 -10.42 5.16 -1.06
N LYS A 55 -9.64 4.65 -0.10
CA LYS A 55 -8.32 4.07 -0.39
C LYS A 55 -8.40 2.84 -1.29
N PHE A 56 -9.35 1.95 -1.06
CA PHE A 56 -9.58 0.80 -1.92
C PHE A 56 -9.84 1.21 -3.38
N LEU A 57 -10.76 2.17 -3.60
CA LEU A 57 -11.06 2.64 -4.95
C LEU A 57 -9.86 3.33 -5.60
N HIS A 58 -9.08 4.08 -4.82
CA HIS A 58 -7.88 4.73 -5.31
C HIS A 58 -6.83 3.71 -5.79
N TYR A 59 -6.51 2.70 -4.97
CA TYR A 59 -5.53 1.68 -5.34
C TYR A 59 -6.04 0.79 -6.49
N LEU A 60 -7.34 0.51 -6.55
CA LEU A 60 -7.95 -0.17 -7.69
C LEU A 60 -7.75 0.64 -8.98
N PHE A 61 -8.04 1.94 -8.94
CA PHE A 61 -7.79 2.83 -10.08
C PHE A 61 -6.32 2.85 -10.49
N LEU A 62 -5.40 3.02 -9.53
CA LEU A 62 -3.96 3.05 -9.82
C LEU A 62 -3.47 1.74 -10.42
N THR A 63 -3.95 0.60 -9.94
CA THR A 63 -3.59 -0.72 -10.47
C THR A 63 -4.06 -0.90 -11.90
N ILE A 64 -5.33 -0.57 -12.18
CA ILE A 64 -5.88 -0.66 -13.54
C ILE A 64 -5.14 0.30 -14.48
N HIS A 65 -4.93 1.55 -14.05
CA HIS A 65 -4.24 2.55 -14.84
C HIS A 65 -2.79 2.14 -15.14
N SER A 66 -2.05 1.63 -14.15
CA SER A 66 -0.68 1.15 -14.35
C SER A 66 -0.63 -0.08 -15.26
N TYR A 67 -1.57 -1.02 -15.14
CA TYR A 67 -1.63 -2.18 -16.00
C TYR A 67 -1.74 -1.77 -17.48
N PHE A 68 -2.64 -0.87 -17.82
CA PHE A 68 -2.79 -0.39 -19.22
C PHE A 68 -1.55 0.37 -19.75
N ILE A 69 -0.74 0.97 -18.86
CA ILE A 69 0.50 1.63 -19.25
C ILE A 69 1.63 0.61 -19.44
N TYR A 70 1.70 -0.42 -18.58
CA TYR A 70 2.87 -1.30 -18.47
C TYR A 70 2.72 -2.60 -19.25
N ASP A 71 1.49 -3.04 -19.58
CA ASP A 71 1.21 -4.33 -20.20
C ASP A 71 2.06 -4.64 -21.45
N LYS A 72 2.36 -3.60 -22.26
CA LYS A 72 3.13 -3.73 -23.49
C LYS A 72 4.65 -3.53 -23.32
N LEU A 73 5.11 -3.32 -22.09
CA LEU A 73 6.52 -3.10 -21.82
C LEU A 73 7.24 -4.44 -21.71
N ASP A 74 8.41 -4.53 -22.33
CA ASP A 74 9.25 -5.73 -22.40
C ASP A 74 9.77 -6.21 -21.05
N PHE A 75 9.77 -5.32 -20.04
CA PHE A 75 10.15 -5.62 -18.67
C PHE A 75 8.96 -5.89 -17.72
N PHE A 76 7.71 -5.71 -18.17
CA PHE A 76 6.55 -5.98 -17.31
C PHE A 76 6.30 -7.49 -17.25
N PRO A 77 6.65 -8.16 -16.13
CA PRO A 77 6.89 -9.58 -16.12
C PRO A 77 5.60 -10.41 -16.11
N LYS A 78 5.69 -11.64 -16.58
CA LYS A 78 4.59 -12.63 -16.60
C LYS A 78 4.05 -12.93 -15.20
N GLU A 79 4.89 -12.84 -14.16
CA GLU A 79 4.49 -12.96 -12.76
C GLU A 79 3.46 -11.92 -12.33
N LEU A 80 3.34 -10.83 -13.06
CA LEU A 80 2.39 -9.74 -12.83
C LEU A 80 1.35 -9.61 -13.94
N PHE A 81 1.13 -10.70 -14.68
CA PHE A 81 0.22 -10.78 -15.85
C PHE A 81 0.67 -9.92 -17.04
N GLY A 82 1.94 -9.55 -17.10
CA GLY A 82 2.53 -8.88 -18.26
C GLY A 82 3.00 -9.84 -19.33
N HIS A 83 3.60 -9.30 -20.39
CA HIS A 83 4.14 -10.06 -21.53
C HIS A 83 5.68 -10.08 -21.57
N GLY A 84 6.31 -9.25 -20.74
CA GLY A 84 7.75 -9.12 -20.65
C GLY A 84 8.40 -10.12 -19.70
N GLU A 85 9.71 -9.94 -19.51
CA GLU A 85 10.51 -10.74 -18.59
C GLU A 85 11.21 -9.86 -17.56
N MET A 86 11.32 -10.35 -16.32
CA MET A 86 11.92 -9.59 -15.23
C MET A 86 13.40 -9.27 -15.47
N ASP A 87 14.11 -10.11 -16.21
CA ASP A 87 15.54 -9.90 -16.53
C ASP A 87 15.75 -8.66 -17.42
N ASN A 88 14.76 -8.29 -18.23
CA ASN A 88 14.79 -7.06 -19.03
C ASN A 88 14.80 -5.78 -18.17
N LEU A 89 14.32 -5.85 -16.90
CA LEU A 89 14.46 -4.75 -15.94
C LEU A 89 15.92 -4.37 -15.70
N TYR A 90 16.78 -5.38 -15.66
CA TYR A 90 18.17 -5.20 -15.28
C TYR A 90 19.07 -4.93 -16.47
N THR A 91 18.85 -5.63 -17.58
CA THR A 91 19.65 -5.49 -18.80
C THR A 91 19.39 -4.19 -19.53
N ASN A 92 18.13 -3.78 -19.64
CA ASN A 92 17.73 -2.57 -20.36
C ASN A 92 17.60 -1.32 -19.46
N GLY A 93 17.30 -1.52 -18.17
CA GLY A 93 17.03 -0.42 -17.24
C GLY A 93 18.22 0.03 -16.41
N LEU A 94 19.18 -0.86 -16.08
CA LEU A 94 20.34 -0.54 -15.24
C LEU A 94 21.57 -0.12 -16.03
N HIS A 95 21.75 -0.67 -17.25
CA HIS A 95 22.92 -0.37 -18.09
C HIS A 95 22.68 0.76 -19.09
N SER A 96 21.45 1.18 -19.29
CA SER A 96 21.10 2.14 -20.31
C SER A 96 20.10 3.17 -19.78
N LEU A 97 20.59 4.16 -19.06
CA LEU A 97 19.82 5.33 -18.61
C LEU A 97 19.11 6.09 -19.74
N ALA A 98 19.42 5.77 -21.00
CA ALA A 98 18.95 6.50 -22.17
C ALA A 98 17.89 5.78 -23.01
N LEU A 99 17.60 4.49 -22.79
CA LEU A 99 16.81 3.69 -23.75
C LEU A 99 15.34 3.47 -23.39
N PHE A 100 14.91 3.76 -22.14
CA PHE A 100 13.52 3.62 -21.82
C PHE A 100 12.69 4.81 -22.31
N LYS A 101 12.01 4.61 -23.44
CA LYS A 101 11.02 5.57 -23.93
C LYS A 101 9.75 5.43 -23.10
N ARG A 102 9.54 6.40 -22.20
CA ARG A 102 8.34 6.42 -21.36
C ARG A 102 7.07 6.43 -22.20
N PRO A 103 6.13 5.49 -21.97
CA PRO A 103 4.87 5.47 -22.69
C PRO A 103 3.99 6.68 -22.32
N LYS A 104 2.95 6.92 -23.14
CA LYS A 104 1.97 7.96 -22.85
C LYS A 104 1.36 7.77 -21.46
N TYR A 105 1.21 8.84 -20.69
CA TYR A 105 0.70 8.88 -19.32
C TYR A 105 1.59 8.25 -18.23
N PHE A 106 2.79 7.80 -18.56
CA PHE A 106 3.73 7.25 -17.57
C PHE A 106 4.11 8.29 -16.51
N ASP A 107 4.54 9.49 -16.94
CA ASP A 107 4.89 10.56 -16.02
C ASP A 107 3.70 10.99 -15.15
N LEU A 108 2.49 11.06 -15.75
CA LEU A 108 1.26 11.35 -15.03
C LEU A 108 1.01 10.32 -13.93
N HIS A 109 1.21 9.03 -14.23
CA HIS A 109 1.06 7.95 -13.26
C HIS A 109 2.02 8.10 -12.08
N TYR A 110 3.30 8.41 -12.35
CA TYR A 110 4.30 8.67 -11.30
C TYR A 110 3.91 9.87 -10.43
N TYR A 111 3.49 10.98 -11.05
CA TYR A 111 3.04 12.16 -10.30
C TYR A 111 1.80 11.91 -9.44
N ILE A 112 0.84 11.13 -9.94
CA ILE A 112 -0.34 10.76 -9.14
C ILE A 112 0.06 9.91 -7.93
N ASN A 113 0.92 8.90 -8.12
CA ASN A 113 1.41 8.06 -7.02
C ASN A 113 2.17 8.89 -5.98
N LEU A 114 3.08 9.76 -6.42
CA LEU A 114 3.84 10.64 -5.51
C LEU A 114 2.93 11.58 -4.74
N ALA A 115 2.04 12.28 -5.43
CA ALA A 115 1.11 13.23 -4.81
C ALA A 115 0.15 12.53 -3.84
N TYR A 116 -0.30 11.31 -4.17
CA TYR A 116 -1.12 10.52 -3.25
C TYR A 116 -0.33 10.05 -2.02
N THR A 117 0.94 9.67 -2.19
CA THR A 117 1.80 9.30 -1.05
C THR A 117 1.97 10.47 -0.08
N PHE A 118 2.17 11.71 -0.58
CA PHE A 118 2.17 12.91 0.24
C PHE A 118 0.80 13.16 0.91
N THR A 119 -0.29 12.96 0.17
CA THR A 119 -1.65 13.10 0.71
C THR A 119 -1.91 12.11 1.86
N ASP A 120 -1.42 10.87 1.72
CA ASP A 120 -1.57 9.85 2.75
C ASP A 120 -0.68 10.10 3.96
N LEU A 121 0.56 10.55 3.75
CA LEU A 121 1.47 11.02 4.80
C LEU A 121 0.84 12.16 5.60
N PHE A 122 0.27 13.18 4.92
CA PHE A 122 -0.47 14.27 5.56
C PHE A 122 -1.62 13.72 6.41
N GLY A 123 -2.38 12.76 5.88
CA GLY A 123 -3.44 12.09 6.62
C GLY A 123 -2.95 11.37 7.87
N VAL A 124 -1.82 10.68 7.80
CA VAL A 124 -1.21 9.94 8.93
C VAL A 124 -0.75 10.91 10.03
N VAL A 125 -0.18 12.04 9.66
CA VAL A 125 0.37 13.01 10.62
C VAL A 125 -0.72 13.86 11.26
N PHE A 126 -1.69 14.36 10.49
CA PHE A 126 -2.59 15.43 10.93
C PHE A 126 -4.06 15.03 11.06
N ILE A 127 -4.51 14.00 10.33
CA ILE A 127 -5.96 13.74 10.20
C ILE A 127 -6.39 12.45 10.90
N TYR A 128 -5.61 11.37 10.77
CA TYR A 128 -6.04 10.06 11.27
C TYR A 128 -5.78 9.92 12.77
N ASP A 129 -6.59 9.08 13.41
CA ASP A 129 -6.36 8.74 14.82
C ASP A 129 -4.94 8.24 15.03
N LYS A 130 -4.30 8.67 16.13
CA LYS A 130 -2.95 8.22 16.51
C LYS A 130 -2.85 6.69 16.43
N GLN A 131 -1.92 6.22 15.62
CA GLN A 131 -1.63 4.81 15.40
C GLN A 131 -0.52 4.38 16.36
N THR A 132 -0.59 3.15 16.84
CA THR A 132 0.48 2.58 17.67
C THR A 132 1.80 2.46 16.94
N ASP A 133 1.74 2.33 15.60
CA ASP A 133 2.90 2.08 14.73
C ASP A 133 3.25 3.32 13.89
N ILE A 134 2.99 4.54 14.40
CA ILE A 134 3.17 5.78 13.61
C ILE A 134 4.61 5.93 13.09
N SER A 135 5.61 5.61 13.90
CA SER A 135 7.03 5.72 13.49
C SER A 135 7.36 4.79 12.32
N VAL A 136 6.83 3.56 12.34
CA VAL A 136 6.99 2.58 11.25
C VAL A 136 6.30 3.07 9.97
N MET A 137 5.11 3.67 10.10
CA MET A 137 4.38 4.24 8.96
C MET A 137 5.10 5.46 8.39
N LEU A 138 5.64 6.34 9.22
CA LEU A 138 6.41 7.50 8.77
C LEU A 138 7.68 7.05 8.03
N PHE A 139 8.40 6.07 8.57
CA PHE A 139 9.57 5.51 7.92
C PHE A 139 9.22 4.87 6.57
N HIS A 140 8.10 4.13 6.49
CA HIS A 140 7.60 3.58 5.23
C HIS A 140 7.32 4.68 4.20
N HIS A 141 6.59 5.74 4.58
CA HIS A 141 6.32 6.85 3.67
C HIS A 141 7.59 7.55 3.21
N PHE A 142 8.56 7.74 4.10
CA PHE A 142 9.87 8.28 3.76
C PHE A 142 10.58 7.42 2.71
N CYS A 143 10.69 6.10 2.93
CA CYS A 143 11.30 5.18 1.97
C CYS A 143 10.54 5.18 0.63
N THR A 144 9.20 5.18 0.67
CA THR A 144 8.38 5.16 -0.55
C THR A 144 8.56 6.45 -1.37
N ILE A 145 8.52 7.62 -0.72
CA ILE A 145 8.75 8.90 -1.40
C ILE A 145 10.16 8.93 -2.01
N THR A 146 11.16 8.50 -1.24
CA THR A 146 12.54 8.41 -1.73
C THR A 146 12.64 7.53 -2.97
N LEU A 147 12.03 6.33 -2.94
CA LEU A 147 12.02 5.42 -4.09
C LEU A 147 11.33 6.01 -5.31
N ILE A 148 10.16 6.63 -5.15
CA ILE A 148 9.42 7.24 -6.26
C ILE A 148 10.24 8.38 -6.89
N VAL A 149 10.72 9.30 -6.06
CA VAL A 149 11.48 10.46 -6.53
C VAL A 149 12.80 10.02 -7.14
N TYR A 150 13.53 9.15 -6.42
CA TYR A 150 14.85 8.71 -6.84
C TYR A 150 14.82 7.90 -8.14
N SER A 151 13.89 6.95 -8.27
CA SER A 151 13.73 6.16 -9.50
C SER A 151 13.37 7.04 -10.70
N TYR A 152 12.51 8.04 -10.51
CA TYR A 152 12.08 8.93 -11.58
C TYR A 152 13.20 9.84 -12.10
N TYR A 153 13.96 10.49 -11.17
CA TYR A 153 15.01 11.44 -11.57
C TYR A 153 16.30 10.78 -12.02
N ASN A 154 16.60 9.57 -11.56
CA ASN A 154 17.80 8.84 -11.97
C ASN A 154 17.52 7.77 -13.03
N HIS A 155 16.37 7.83 -13.69
CA HIS A 155 15.97 6.94 -14.79
C HIS A 155 15.95 5.43 -14.42
N PHE A 156 15.67 5.10 -13.16
CA PHE A 156 15.33 3.74 -12.70
C PHE A 156 13.83 3.46 -12.84
N ASP A 157 13.23 4.01 -13.87
CA ASP A 157 11.76 4.04 -14.08
C ASP A 157 11.15 2.65 -14.19
N SER A 158 11.85 1.72 -14.83
CA SER A 158 11.39 0.33 -14.98
C SER A 158 11.22 -0.35 -13.62
N ILE A 159 12.22 -0.28 -12.76
CA ILE A 159 12.18 -0.84 -11.41
C ILE A 159 11.15 -0.12 -10.56
N GLY A 160 11.16 1.22 -10.56
CA GLY A 160 10.22 2.03 -9.79
C GLY A 160 8.77 1.75 -10.19
N SER A 161 8.46 1.57 -11.47
CA SER A 161 7.13 1.27 -11.95
C SER A 161 6.61 -0.08 -11.48
N ILE A 162 7.44 -1.13 -11.50
CA ILE A 162 7.08 -2.46 -10.99
C ILE A 162 6.82 -2.41 -9.48
N ILE A 163 7.66 -1.69 -8.73
CA ILE A 163 7.48 -1.53 -7.29
C ILE A 163 6.16 -0.84 -6.98
N LEU A 164 5.82 0.24 -7.68
CA LEU A 164 4.55 0.94 -7.53
C LEU A 164 3.37 0.00 -7.82
N TYR A 165 3.46 -0.78 -8.91
CA TYR A 165 2.42 -1.75 -9.27
C TYR A 165 2.21 -2.79 -8.17
N LEU A 166 3.28 -3.42 -7.67
CA LEU A 166 3.22 -4.41 -6.59
C LEU A 166 2.56 -3.86 -5.34
N HIS A 167 2.87 -2.60 -5.01
CA HIS A 167 2.29 -1.93 -3.86
C HIS A 167 0.81 -1.66 -4.07
N ASN A 168 0.43 -1.13 -5.22
CA ASN A 168 -0.96 -0.83 -5.53
C ASN A 168 -1.83 -2.09 -5.55
N VAL A 169 -1.38 -3.19 -6.17
CA VAL A 169 -2.10 -4.48 -6.20
C VAL A 169 -2.36 -5.02 -4.80
N SER A 170 -1.33 -5.09 -3.96
CA SER A 170 -1.49 -5.63 -2.61
C SER A 170 -2.36 -4.74 -1.72
N ASP A 171 -2.32 -3.42 -1.91
CA ASP A 171 -3.08 -2.46 -1.12
C ASP A 171 -4.59 -2.49 -1.42
N ILE A 172 -5.01 -2.94 -2.60
CA ILE A 172 -6.43 -3.25 -2.89
C ILE A 172 -6.99 -4.20 -1.82
N PHE A 173 -6.30 -5.32 -1.60
CA PHE A 173 -6.74 -6.33 -0.63
C PHE A 173 -6.62 -5.86 0.81
N VAL A 174 -5.58 -5.06 1.13
CA VAL A 174 -5.42 -4.45 2.46
C VAL A 174 -6.61 -3.57 2.81
N TYR A 175 -7.00 -2.66 1.93
CA TYR A 175 -8.06 -1.70 2.25
C TYR A 175 -9.46 -2.30 2.10
N LEU A 176 -9.67 -3.24 1.16
CA LEU A 176 -10.91 -4.00 1.09
C LEU A 176 -11.10 -4.87 2.34
N GLY A 177 -10.08 -5.63 2.73
CA GLY A 177 -10.13 -6.44 3.95
C GLY A 177 -10.42 -5.60 5.20
N ARG A 178 -9.78 -4.43 5.34
CA ARG A 178 -10.04 -3.50 6.44
C ARG A 178 -11.46 -2.93 6.41
N SER A 179 -12.00 -2.62 5.24
CA SER A 179 -13.37 -2.12 5.11
C SER A 179 -14.39 -3.16 5.57
N LEU A 180 -14.19 -4.44 5.19
CA LEU A 180 -15.06 -5.54 5.57
C LEU A 180 -15.17 -5.76 7.09
N LEU A 181 -14.15 -5.37 7.88
CA LEU A 181 -14.20 -5.46 9.34
C LEU A 181 -15.31 -4.58 9.95
N TYR A 182 -15.68 -3.51 9.27
CA TYR A 182 -16.68 -2.54 9.73
C TYR A 182 -18.07 -2.77 9.12
N THR A 183 -18.17 -3.67 8.11
CA THR A 183 -19.41 -3.94 7.39
C THR A 183 -20.18 -5.15 7.96
N ARG A 184 -21.45 -5.28 7.54
CA ARG A 184 -22.33 -6.43 7.83
C ARG A 184 -21.97 -7.68 7.02
N ALA A 185 -20.78 -7.72 6.39
CA ALA A 185 -20.37 -8.86 5.58
C ALA A 185 -20.40 -10.17 6.39
N PRO A 186 -20.86 -11.28 5.79
CA PRO A 186 -20.84 -12.60 6.44
C PRO A 186 -19.42 -12.99 6.88
N ILE A 187 -19.34 -13.78 7.96
CA ILE A 187 -18.05 -14.24 8.52
C ILE A 187 -17.24 -15.00 7.46
N ILE A 188 -17.91 -15.82 6.64
CA ILE A 188 -17.24 -16.58 5.59
C ILE A 188 -16.55 -15.65 4.58
N LEU A 189 -17.21 -14.57 4.17
CA LEU A 189 -16.64 -13.58 3.27
C LEU A 189 -15.42 -12.90 3.90
N LYS A 190 -15.48 -12.55 5.18
CA LYS A 190 -14.33 -11.98 5.93
C LYS A 190 -13.15 -12.96 5.98
N LYS A 191 -13.41 -14.26 6.16
CA LYS A 191 -12.36 -15.31 6.14
C LYS A 191 -11.72 -15.43 4.76
N ILE A 192 -12.51 -15.49 3.69
CA ILE A 192 -12.02 -15.56 2.30
C ILE A 192 -11.11 -14.35 2.02
N PHE A 193 -11.57 -13.13 2.30
CA PHE A 193 -10.77 -11.94 2.08
C PHE A 193 -9.53 -11.84 2.97
N THR A 194 -9.53 -12.44 4.15
CA THR A 194 -8.31 -12.54 4.99
C THR A 194 -7.27 -13.44 4.32
N VAL A 195 -7.68 -14.55 3.73
CA VAL A 195 -6.79 -15.43 2.95
C VAL A 195 -6.27 -14.71 1.70
N CYS A 196 -7.16 -14.08 0.92
CA CYS A 196 -6.77 -13.30 -0.26
C CYS A 196 -5.78 -12.18 0.08
N LEU A 197 -6.01 -11.45 1.17
CA LEU A 197 -5.10 -10.43 1.67
C LEU A 197 -3.72 -11.01 1.99
N LEU A 198 -3.67 -12.10 2.74
CA LEU A 198 -2.39 -12.72 3.12
C LEU A 198 -1.64 -13.23 1.90
N SER A 199 -2.34 -13.93 0.98
CA SER A 199 -1.74 -14.47 -0.24
C SER A 199 -1.24 -13.38 -1.18
N SER A 200 -2.05 -12.35 -1.43
CA SER A 200 -1.65 -11.23 -2.32
C SER A 200 -0.48 -10.44 -1.71
N PHE A 201 -0.51 -10.20 -0.40
CA PHE A 201 0.56 -9.49 0.29
C PHE A 201 1.86 -10.29 0.27
N ALA A 202 1.82 -11.59 0.61
CA ALA A 202 3.00 -12.46 0.57
C ALA A 202 3.56 -12.59 -0.85
N TYR A 203 2.69 -12.78 -1.85
CA TYR A 203 3.11 -12.89 -3.25
C TYR A 203 3.77 -11.61 -3.76
N CYS A 204 3.08 -10.46 -3.65
CA CYS A 204 3.59 -9.21 -4.18
C CYS A 204 4.78 -8.66 -3.38
N ARG A 205 4.66 -8.67 -2.04
CA ARG A 205 5.59 -7.95 -1.15
C ARG A 205 6.77 -8.78 -0.64
N LEU A 206 6.67 -10.13 -0.67
CA LEU A 206 7.78 -10.98 -0.29
C LEU A 206 8.36 -11.70 -1.51
N PHE A 207 7.53 -12.43 -2.26
CA PHE A 207 8.04 -13.27 -3.34
C PHE A 207 8.52 -12.44 -4.54
N VAL A 208 7.63 -11.68 -5.20
CA VAL A 208 8.00 -10.94 -6.42
C VAL A 208 8.96 -9.80 -6.10
N TYR A 209 8.68 -9.06 -5.02
CA TYR A 209 9.56 -7.97 -4.58
C TYR A 209 10.94 -8.48 -4.13
N GLY A 210 11.02 -9.64 -3.45
CA GLY A 210 12.28 -10.28 -3.09
C GLY A 210 13.07 -10.74 -4.31
N LYS A 211 12.39 -11.35 -5.32
CA LYS A 211 12.98 -11.70 -6.61
C LYS A 211 13.56 -10.46 -7.32
N LEU A 212 12.83 -9.34 -7.27
CA LEU A 212 13.29 -8.07 -7.84
C LEU A 212 14.57 -7.57 -7.15
N ILE A 213 14.63 -7.57 -5.81
CA ILE A 213 15.84 -7.15 -5.08
C ILE A 213 17.02 -8.06 -5.40
N TYR A 214 16.79 -9.37 -5.44
CA TYR A 214 17.83 -10.34 -5.75
C TYR A 214 18.41 -10.12 -7.15
N GLY A 215 17.55 -9.98 -8.16
CA GLY A 215 17.98 -9.66 -9.52
C GLY A 215 18.70 -8.32 -9.60
N TYR A 216 18.21 -7.31 -8.89
CA TYR A 216 18.88 -6.01 -8.81
C TYR A 216 20.31 -6.14 -8.23
N PHE A 217 20.47 -6.90 -7.16
CA PHE A 217 21.78 -7.12 -6.52
C PHE A 217 22.78 -7.81 -7.42
N ILE A 218 22.34 -8.80 -8.21
CA ILE A 218 23.23 -9.52 -9.16
C ILE A 218 23.70 -8.63 -10.31
N HIS A 219 22.84 -7.71 -10.77
CA HIS A 219 23.09 -6.87 -11.94
C HIS A 219 23.58 -5.47 -11.56
N ILE A 220 24.15 -5.28 -10.36
CA ILE A 220 24.75 -3.99 -9.98
C ILE A 220 25.84 -3.60 -10.96
N ASN A 221 25.73 -2.39 -11.52
CA ASN A 221 26.79 -1.77 -12.32
C ASN A 221 27.72 -0.95 -11.41
N TRP A 222 28.97 -1.38 -11.29
CA TRP A 222 29.95 -0.73 -10.42
C TRP A 222 30.32 0.70 -10.85
N GLU A 223 30.13 1.06 -12.13
CA GLU A 223 30.39 2.42 -12.62
C GLU A 223 29.42 3.46 -12.05
N ILE A 224 28.16 3.05 -11.80
CA ILE A 224 27.12 3.91 -11.21
C ILE A 224 26.71 3.44 -9.80
N PHE A 225 27.64 2.81 -9.11
CA PHE A 225 27.40 2.15 -7.81
C PHE A 225 26.73 3.08 -6.78
N TYR A 226 27.15 4.33 -6.70
CA TYR A 226 26.56 5.28 -5.72
C TYR A 226 25.06 5.47 -5.93
N LEU A 227 24.63 5.63 -7.19
CA LEU A 227 23.22 5.79 -7.52
C LEU A 227 22.45 4.49 -7.22
N GLN A 228 22.99 3.36 -7.59
CA GLN A 228 22.36 2.07 -7.39
C GLN A 228 22.29 1.67 -5.92
N ASN A 229 23.32 1.98 -5.13
CA ASN A 229 23.37 1.66 -3.72
C ASN A 229 22.27 2.38 -2.92
N THR A 230 22.02 3.66 -3.20
CA THR A 230 20.94 4.42 -2.55
C THR A 230 19.57 3.77 -2.81
N LEU A 231 19.31 3.35 -4.03
CA LEU A 231 18.09 2.65 -4.39
C LEU A 231 18.00 1.30 -3.66
N LEU A 232 19.10 0.52 -3.66
CA LEU A 232 19.16 -0.78 -3.00
C LEU A 232 18.88 -0.68 -1.49
N VAL A 233 19.48 0.29 -0.80
CA VAL A 233 19.26 0.51 0.64
C VAL A 233 17.78 0.80 0.91
N ALA A 234 17.13 1.64 0.11
CA ALA A 234 15.72 1.92 0.27
C ALA A 234 14.84 0.70 -0.03
N LEU A 235 15.18 -0.10 -1.06
CA LEU A 235 14.49 -1.35 -1.40
C LEU A 235 14.57 -2.38 -0.26
N VAL A 236 15.77 -2.61 0.26
CA VAL A 236 15.99 -3.56 1.37
C VAL A 236 15.27 -3.08 2.64
N SER A 237 15.30 -1.78 2.94
CA SER A 237 14.59 -1.20 4.08
C SER A 237 13.09 -1.47 3.99
N LEU A 238 12.47 -1.28 2.81
CA LEU A 238 11.06 -1.63 2.60
C LEU A 238 10.81 -3.13 2.69
N TYR A 239 11.73 -3.97 2.21
CA TYR A 239 11.58 -5.42 2.32
C TYR A 239 11.52 -5.89 3.78
N ILE A 240 12.38 -5.35 4.65
CA ILE A 240 12.34 -5.62 6.09
C ILE A 240 11.00 -5.22 6.69
N LEU A 241 10.45 -4.06 6.30
CA LEU A 241 9.10 -3.66 6.71
C LEU A 241 8.02 -4.63 6.21
N HIS A 242 8.13 -5.11 4.98
CA HIS A 242 7.20 -6.09 4.43
C HIS A 242 7.23 -7.41 5.21
N CYS A 243 8.41 -7.90 5.58
CA CYS A 243 8.56 -9.08 6.44
C CYS A 243 7.86 -8.88 7.80
N THR A 244 8.09 -7.74 8.45
CA THR A 244 7.47 -7.44 9.75
C THR A 244 5.95 -7.33 9.65
N TRP A 245 5.42 -6.74 8.58
CA TRP A 245 3.98 -6.65 8.36
C TRP A 245 3.37 -7.99 7.99
N THR A 246 4.05 -8.81 7.19
CA THR A 246 3.58 -10.17 6.89
C THR A 246 3.45 -11.00 8.15
N TYR A 247 4.44 -10.95 9.04
CA TYR A 247 4.36 -11.62 10.33
C TYR A 247 3.11 -11.18 11.14
N LYS A 248 2.86 -9.86 11.21
CA LYS A 248 1.66 -9.32 11.88
C LYS A 248 0.37 -9.79 11.19
N LEU A 249 0.33 -9.82 9.84
CA LEU A 249 -0.83 -10.28 9.07
C LEU A 249 -1.10 -11.76 9.28
N VAL A 250 -0.07 -12.62 9.28
CA VAL A 250 -0.21 -14.07 9.58
C VAL A 250 -0.83 -14.27 10.96
N ARG A 251 -0.35 -13.54 11.96
CA ARG A 251 -0.88 -13.61 13.33
C ARG A 251 -2.35 -13.17 13.40
N ILE A 252 -2.71 -12.11 12.69
CA ILE A 252 -4.10 -11.63 12.61
C ILE A 252 -4.96 -12.66 11.88
N ALA A 253 -4.49 -13.19 10.75
CA ALA A 253 -5.20 -14.20 9.96
C ALA A 253 -5.47 -15.46 10.79
N TYR A 254 -4.46 -15.96 11.49
CA TYR A 254 -4.60 -17.10 12.39
C TYR A 254 -5.69 -16.85 13.45
N ASN A 255 -5.64 -15.71 14.15
CA ASN A 255 -6.63 -15.39 15.18
C ASN A 255 -8.04 -15.20 14.57
N SER A 256 -8.14 -14.61 13.40
CA SER A 256 -9.42 -14.36 12.72
C SER A 256 -10.07 -15.67 12.23
N ILE A 257 -9.26 -16.57 11.67
CA ILE A 257 -9.75 -17.84 11.11
C ILE A 257 -10.03 -18.84 12.22
N ALA A 258 -9.07 -19.05 13.13
CA ALA A 258 -9.18 -20.07 14.20
C ALA A 258 -10.18 -19.68 15.28
N LYS A 259 -10.22 -18.41 15.68
CA LYS A 259 -11.09 -17.94 16.78
C LYS A 259 -12.36 -17.25 16.30
N SER A 260 -12.56 -17.10 14.99
CA SER A 260 -13.67 -16.33 14.37
C SER A 260 -13.85 -14.91 14.95
N LYS A 261 -12.77 -14.33 15.50
CA LYS A 261 -12.72 -12.97 16.04
C LYS A 261 -12.12 -12.04 15.02
N PHE A 262 -12.97 -11.26 14.39
CA PHE A 262 -12.57 -10.23 13.43
C PHE A 262 -12.53 -8.87 14.14
N GLU A 263 -11.34 -8.50 14.65
CA GLU A 263 -11.11 -7.21 15.30
C GLU A 263 -10.01 -6.43 14.58
N ASP A 264 -10.13 -5.10 14.58
CA ASP A 264 -9.05 -4.24 14.08
C ASP A 264 -7.81 -4.44 14.96
N SER A 265 -6.71 -4.87 14.37
CA SER A 265 -5.43 -5.15 15.05
C SER A 265 -4.95 -4.01 15.96
N ARG A 266 -5.39 -2.79 15.68
CA ARG A 266 -5.10 -1.60 16.49
C ARG A 266 -5.85 -1.57 17.83
N LYS A 267 -6.97 -2.29 17.99
CA LYS A 267 -7.64 -2.45 19.29
C LYS A 267 -6.88 -3.41 20.20
N PHE A 268 -6.33 -4.47 19.66
CA PHE A 268 -5.61 -5.52 20.40
C PHE A 268 -4.41 -4.99 21.20
N ILE A 269 -3.70 -4.02 20.67
CA ILE A 269 -2.52 -3.42 21.32
C ILE A 269 -2.94 -2.49 22.46
N LYS A 270 -4.07 -1.77 22.33
CA LYS A 270 -4.58 -0.90 23.38
C LYS A 270 -5.04 -1.67 24.63
N GLU A 271 -5.63 -2.84 24.46
CA GLU A 271 -6.08 -3.68 25.59
C GLU A 271 -4.90 -4.32 26.30
N LYS A 272 -3.88 -4.75 25.57
CA LYS A 272 -2.67 -5.34 26.15
C LYS A 272 -1.88 -4.31 26.97
N ASN A 273 -1.77 -3.07 26.49
CA ASN A 273 -1.11 -1.99 27.25
C ASN A 273 -1.95 -1.53 28.45
N LYS A 274 -3.28 -1.62 28.41
CA LYS A 274 -4.14 -1.35 29.57
C LYS A 274 -4.05 -2.44 30.64
N SER A 275 -3.84 -3.70 30.27
CA SER A 275 -3.64 -4.79 31.24
C SER A 275 -2.26 -4.77 31.86
N SER A 276 -1.22 -4.38 31.10
CA SER A 276 0.15 -4.21 31.66
C SER A 276 0.25 -3.04 32.64
N ASN A 277 -0.49 -1.94 32.40
CA ASN A 277 -0.50 -0.79 33.31
C ASN A 277 -1.42 -0.95 34.53
N LYS A 278 -2.17 -2.08 34.64
CA LYS A 278 -2.95 -2.40 35.85
C LYS A 278 -2.23 -3.36 36.81
N ILE A 279 -1.02 -3.79 36.45
CA ILE A 279 -0.17 -4.71 37.23
C ILE A 279 1.03 -3.97 37.87
N ILE A 280 1.11 -2.65 37.70
CA ILE A 280 1.99 -1.74 38.43
C ILE A 280 1.10 -0.84 39.29
#